data_79d1e8b487008f70f519288a5cfaa77f
#
_entry.id   79d1e8b487008f70f519288a5cfaa77f
#
_cell.length_a   1.000
_cell.length_b   1.000
_cell.length_c   1.000
_cell.angle_alpha   90.00
_cell.angle_beta   90.00
_cell.angle_gamma   90.00
#
_symmetry.space_group_name_H-M   'P 1'
#
loop_
_entity.id
_entity.type
_entity.pdbx_description
1 polymer ?
#
loop_
_entity_poly.entity_id
_entity_poly.type
_entity_poly.pdbx_seq_one_letter_code
_entity_poly.pdbx_strand_id
1 'polypeptide(L)'
;MHPAWLSNAYLVADREGGTGVFVDSGAPLEPLHEAVERFGLTVTHLLTTHADADHIAGDGELRERYGLEVVKGPLETGGLSFEALATPGHKDDHLTFVCNGEAAFTGDVLFKDAVGGGNLAQIRDSVMDVLMKLPPETRVLPGHTDETTIGGEWEHNPFVRAWRGEEPEGTERVRVGGRDATLIVWSPDYDGKGKAWVRFDAGEDAIVGGSRVERG
;
A
#
# COMPACT_ATOMS: atom_id res chain seq x y z
N MET A 1 -13.11 -3.73 0.60
CA MET A 1 -12.01 -4.73 0.42
C MET A 1 -12.51 -5.88 -0.44
N HIS A 2 -11.72 -6.36 -1.39
CA HIS A 2 -12.08 -7.48 -2.27
C HIS A 2 -12.07 -8.82 -1.50
N PRO A 3 -13.10 -9.69 -1.63
CA PRO A 3 -13.20 -10.90 -0.80
C PRO A 3 -12.13 -11.96 -1.08
N ALA A 4 -11.55 -11.99 -2.29
CA ALA A 4 -10.51 -12.95 -2.67
C ALA A 4 -9.10 -12.34 -2.63
N TRP A 5 -8.94 -11.09 -3.10
CA TRP A 5 -7.64 -10.41 -3.14
C TRP A 5 -7.36 -9.60 -1.87
N LEU A 6 -8.41 -9.28 -1.10
CA LEU A 6 -8.34 -8.43 0.10
C LEU A 6 -7.78 -7.02 -0.20
N SER A 7 -7.88 -6.59 -1.47
CA SER A 7 -7.45 -5.27 -1.91
C SER A 7 -8.48 -4.19 -1.57
N ASN A 8 -8.00 -2.98 -1.42
CA ASN A 8 -8.78 -1.77 -1.21
C ASN A 8 -8.92 -0.98 -2.52
N ALA A 9 -10.00 -0.23 -2.62
CA ALA A 9 -10.20 0.86 -3.57
C ALA A 9 -10.80 2.03 -2.82
N TYR A 10 -10.49 3.24 -3.22
CA TYR A 10 -10.88 4.44 -2.49
C TYR A 10 -11.61 5.43 -3.39
N LEU A 11 -12.56 6.16 -2.80
CA LEU A 11 -13.17 7.35 -3.37
C LEU A 11 -12.86 8.53 -2.46
N VAL A 12 -12.18 9.53 -2.98
CA VAL A 12 -11.81 10.75 -2.28
C VAL A 12 -12.65 11.88 -2.82
N ALA A 13 -13.26 12.67 -1.95
CA ALA A 13 -14.08 13.82 -2.37
C ALA A 13 -13.69 15.08 -1.59
N ASP A 14 -13.74 16.23 -2.26
CA ASP A 14 -13.46 17.52 -1.61
C ASP A 14 -14.60 18.00 -0.71
N ARG A 15 -15.85 17.67 -1.07
CA ARG A 15 -17.07 17.95 -0.32
C ARG A 15 -18.28 17.24 -0.92
N GLU A 16 -19.37 17.20 -0.21
CA GLU A 16 -20.67 16.80 -0.76
C GLU A 16 -21.06 17.71 -1.95
N GLY A 17 -21.55 17.11 -3.04
CA GLY A 17 -21.83 17.79 -4.29
C GLY A 17 -20.61 18.29 -5.06
N GLY A 18 -19.42 17.94 -4.61
CA GLY A 18 -18.15 18.39 -5.15
C GLY A 18 -17.49 17.40 -6.12
N THR A 19 -16.15 17.47 -6.14
CA THR A 19 -15.32 16.63 -7.01
C THR A 19 -14.90 15.36 -6.31
N GLY A 20 -14.97 14.21 -7.01
CA GLY A 20 -14.50 12.91 -6.56
C GLY A 20 -13.34 12.39 -7.43
N VAL A 21 -12.42 11.67 -6.82
CA VAL A 21 -11.30 10.96 -7.46
C VAL A 21 -11.24 9.54 -6.92
N PHE A 22 -11.14 8.55 -7.80
CA PHE A 22 -10.85 7.18 -7.39
C PHE A 22 -9.35 6.96 -7.22
N VAL A 23 -8.96 6.13 -6.24
CA VAL A 23 -7.59 5.63 -6.11
C VAL A 23 -7.66 4.11 -6.05
N ASP A 24 -7.03 3.46 -7.01
CA ASP A 24 -7.13 2.04 -7.34
C ASP A 24 -8.57 1.57 -7.57
N SER A 25 -8.74 0.38 -8.15
CA SER A 25 -10.06 -0.13 -8.56
C SER A 25 -10.23 -1.63 -8.37
N GLY A 26 -9.34 -2.26 -7.59
CA GLY A 26 -9.33 -3.71 -7.44
C GLY A 26 -10.36 -4.27 -6.45
N ALA A 27 -10.93 -3.44 -5.58
CA ALA A 27 -12.02 -3.83 -4.67
C ALA A 27 -13.38 -3.77 -5.38
N PRO A 28 -14.46 -4.39 -4.82
CA PRO A 28 -15.81 -4.20 -5.32
C PRO A 28 -16.19 -2.73 -5.35
N LEU A 29 -16.61 -2.23 -6.52
CA LEU A 29 -16.86 -0.81 -6.76
C LEU A 29 -18.27 -0.36 -6.35
N GLU A 30 -19.22 -1.27 -6.18
CA GLU A 30 -20.62 -0.97 -5.87
C GLU A 30 -20.79 0.01 -4.68
N PRO A 31 -20.12 -0.19 -3.52
CA PRO A 31 -20.25 0.76 -2.42
C PRO A 31 -19.70 2.16 -2.76
N LEU A 32 -18.70 2.24 -3.65
CA LEU A 32 -18.14 3.51 -4.10
C LEU A 32 -19.07 4.21 -5.11
N HIS A 33 -19.73 3.45 -5.98
CA HIS A 33 -20.79 3.98 -6.88
C HIS A 33 -21.96 4.54 -6.09
N GLU A 34 -22.43 3.79 -5.06
CA GLU A 34 -23.48 4.28 -4.17
C GLU A 34 -23.05 5.57 -3.45
N ALA A 35 -21.78 5.68 -3.05
CA ALA A 35 -21.25 6.89 -2.43
C ALA A 35 -21.22 8.07 -3.42
N VAL A 36 -20.82 7.85 -4.67
CA VAL A 36 -20.87 8.88 -5.73
C VAL A 36 -22.29 9.43 -5.88
N GLU A 37 -23.28 8.55 -5.98
CA GLU A 37 -24.69 8.93 -6.13
C GLU A 37 -25.23 9.62 -4.88
N ARG A 38 -25.00 9.02 -3.70
CA ARG A 38 -25.46 9.53 -2.40
C ARG A 38 -24.97 10.93 -2.11
N PHE A 39 -23.71 11.22 -2.40
CA PHE A 39 -23.08 12.51 -2.12
C PHE A 39 -23.12 13.46 -3.32
N GLY A 40 -23.71 13.05 -4.44
CA GLY A 40 -23.85 13.89 -5.65
C GLY A 40 -22.50 14.31 -6.24
N LEU A 41 -21.50 13.42 -6.24
CA LEU A 41 -20.15 13.76 -6.66
C LEU A 41 -20.00 13.79 -8.17
N THR A 42 -19.19 14.72 -8.66
CA THR A 42 -18.66 14.69 -10.03
C THR A 42 -17.29 14.02 -10.02
N VAL A 43 -17.24 12.78 -10.48
CA VAL A 43 -15.97 12.03 -10.54
C VAL A 43 -15.17 12.47 -11.76
N THR A 44 -13.89 12.76 -11.58
CA THR A 44 -13.04 13.35 -12.63
C THR A 44 -11.88 12.48 -13.06
N HIS A 45 -11.28 11.74 -12.17
CA HIS A 45 -10.04 10.97 -12.44
C HIS A 45 -10.01 9.65 -11.67
N LEU A 46 -9.15 8.77 -12.15
CA LEU A 46 -8.71 7.54 -11.48
C LEU A 46 -7.19 7.58 -11.35
N LEU A 47 -6.69 7.52 -10.12
CA LEU A 47 -5.27 7.35 -9.81
C LEU A 47 -4.98 5.87 -9.62
N THR A 48 -3.85 5.39 -10.14
CA THR A 48 -3.42 3.99 -9.99
C THR A 48 -2.05 3.95 -9.35
N THR A 49 -1.94 3.30 -8.19
CA THR A 49 -0.67 3.18 -7.46
C THR A 49 0.33 2.30 -8.22
N HIS A 50 -0.13 1.18 -8.75
CA HIS A 50 0.64 0.26 -9.60
C HIS A 50 -0.30 -0.66 -10.39
N ALA A 51 0.23 -1.40 -11.38
CA ALA A 51 -0.57 -2.11 -12.37
C ALA A 51 -0.78 -3.61 -12.07
N ASP A 52 -0.87 -4.01 -10.79
CA ASP A 52 -1.29 -5.38 -10.46
C ASP A 52 -2.80 -5.55 -10.58
N ALA A 53 -3.23 -6.76 -10.94
CA ALA A 53 -4.63 -7.05 -11.28
C ALA A 53 -5.60 -6.69 -10.15
N ASP A 54 -5.19 -6.86 -8.92
CA ASP A 54 -5.97 -6.55 -7.73
C ASP A 54 -6.00 -5.04 -7.38
N HIS A 55 -5.37 -4.20 -8.20
CA HIS A 55 -5.44 -2.73 -8.11
C HIS A 55 -6.13 -2.09 -9.31
N ILE A 56 -6.16 -2.77 -10.47
CA ILE A 56 -6.69 -2.20 -11.73
C ILE A 56 -7.89 -2.95 -12.31
N ALA A 57 -8.40 -3.98 -11.65
CA ALA A 57 -9.46 -4.84 -12.21
C ALA A 57 -10.73 -4.08 -12.60
N GLY A 58 -11.07 -2.99 -11.90
CA GLY A 58 -12.23 -2.16 -12.16
C GLY A 58 -11.98 -0.96 -13.06
N ASP A 59 -10.76 -0.74 -13.57
CA ASP A 59 -10.43 0.44 -14.39
C ASP A 59 -11.36 0.56 -15.62
N GLY A 60 -11.66 -0.56 -16.26
CA GLY A 60 -12.56 -0.59 -17.42
C GLY A 60 -13.98 -0.10 -17.08
N GLU A 61 -14.53 -0.57 -15.98
CA GLU A 61 -15.85 -0.19 -15.48
C GLU A 61 -15.91 1.31 -15.11
N LEU A 62 -14.92 1.81 -14.36
CA LEU A 62 -14.85 3.21 -13.95
C LEU A 62 -14.73 4.14 -15.17
N ARG A 63 -13.91 3.76 -16.14
CA ARG A 63 -13.73 4.53 -17.38
C ARG A 63 -15.01 4.55 -18.22
N GLU A 64 -15.69 3.42 -18.35
CA GLU A 64 -16.96 3.34 -19.11
C GLU A 64 -18.07 4.12 -18.41
N ARG A 65 -18.22 3.99 -17.08
CA ARG A 65 -19.30 4.61 -16.32
C ARG A 65 -19.15 6.12 -16.18
N TYR A 66 -17.93 6.61 -15.95
CA TYR A 66 -17.67 8.02 -15.61
C TYR A 66 -16.83 8.77 -16.66
N GLY A 67 -16.34 8.11 -17.70
CA GLY A 67 -15.50 8.73 -18.72
C GLY A 67 -14.11 9.13 -18.21
N LEU A 68 -13.55 8.40 -17.22
CA LEU A 68 -12.35 8.81 -16.53
C LEU A 68 -11.06 8.55 -17.34
N GLU A 69 -10.08 9.42 -17.11
CA GLU A 69 -8.68 9.16 -17.47
C GLU A 69 -7.93 8.55 -16.28
N VAL A 70 -7.06 7.58 -16.56
CA VAL A 70 -6.13 7.04 -15.55
C VAL A 70 -4.91 7.94 -15.50
N VAL A 71 -4.59 8.45 -14.31
CA VAL A 71 -3.45 9.34 -14.08
C VAL A 71 -2.40 8.63 -13.24
N LYS A 72 -1.16 8.66 -13.72
CA LYS A 72 0.05 8.18 -13.02
C LYS A 72 0.98 9.38 -12.78
N GLY A 73 0.59 10.28 -11.89
CA GLY A 73 1.33 11.49 -11.61
C GLY A 73 0.56 12.44 -10.69
N PRO A 74 1.08 13.62 -10.40
CA PRO A 74 0.38 14.61 -9.58
C PRO A 74 -0.90 15.08 -10.25
N LEU A 75 -1.91 15.41 -9.44
CA LEU A 75 -3.23 15.82 -9.91
C LEU A 75 -3.79 16.94 -9.05
N GLU A 76 -4.31 17.98 -9.72
CA GLU A 76 -5.11 19.06 -9.12
C GLU A 76 -6.51 19.02 -9.72
N THR A 77 -7.55 18.85 -8.91
CA THR A 77 -8.94 18.84 -9.39
C THR A 77 -9.91 19.20 -8.26
N GLY A 78 -10.82 20.14 -8.51
CA GLY A 78 -11.73 20.63 -7.48
C GLY A 78 -10.93 21.21 -6.30
N GLY A 79 -11.24 20.77 -5.08
CA GLY A 79 -10.49 21.08 -3.86
C GLY A 79 -9.47 20.01 -3.46
N LEU A 80 -9.14 19.09 -4.37
CA LEU A 80 -8.19 17.99 -4.14
C LEU A 80 -6.85 18.26 -4.83
N SER A 81 -5.77 18.11 -4.08
CA SER A 81 -4.39 18.15 -4.56
C SER A 81 -3.70 16.85 -4.21
N PHE A 82 -3.24 16.13 -5.22
CA PHE A 82 -2.50 14.88 -5.05
C PHE A 82 -1.04 15.06 -5.48
N GLU A 83 -0.12 14.88 -4.57
CA GLU A 83 1.29 14.66 -4.88
C GLU A 83 1.49 13.18 -5.25
N ALA A 84 2.35 12.90 -6.22
CA ALA A 84 2.75 11.54 -6.60
C ALA A 84 4.20 11.32 -6.19
N LEU A 85 4.40 10.49 -5.18
CA LEU A 85 5.71 10.13 -4.66
C LEU A 85 6.14 8.79 -5.28
N ALA A 86 7.32 8.75 -5.90
CA ALA A 86 7.90 7.48 -6.36
C ALA A 86 8.28 6.62 -5.15
N THR A 87 7.67 5.45 -5.05
CA THR A 87 7.89 4.48 -3.97
C THR A 87 8.14 3.08 -4.53
N PRO A 88 9.24 2.90 -5.30
CA PRO A 88 9.55 1.60 -5.90
C PRO A 88 9.85 0.54 -4.86
N GLY A 89 9.80 -0.73 -5.30
CA GLY A 89 10.20 -1.89 -4.50
C GLY A 89 9.23 -3.04 -4.60
N HIS A 90 7.91 -2.81 -4.46
CA HIS A 90 6.89 -3.79 -4.85
C HIS A 90 6.84 -3.90 -6.40
N LYS A 91 6.76 -2.74 -7.06
CA LYS A 91 6.95 -2.57 -8.52
C LYS A 91 7.90 -1.40 -8.76
N ASP A 92 8.57 -1.41 -9.91
CA ASP A 92 9.51 -0.35 -10.28
C ASP A 92 8.81 1.00 -10.52
N ASP A 93 7.57 0.97 -11.02
CA ASP A 93 6.74 2.15 -11.32
C ASP A 93 5.71 2.47 -10.22
N HIS A 94 5.88 1.91 -9.02
CA HIS A 94 4.96 2.12 -7.90
C HIS A 94 4.96 3.57 -7.42
N LEU A 95 3.75 4.09 -7.19
CA LEU A 95 3.49 5.44 -6.69
C LEU A 95 2.68 5.41 -5.39
N THR A 96 3.03 6.30 -4.47
CA THR A 96 2.16 6.71 -3.37
C THR A 96 1.54 8.06 -3.70
N PHE A 97 0.23 8.21 -3.55
CA PHE A 97 -0.45 9.48 -3.72
C PHE A 97 -0.74 10.12 -2.36
N VAL A 98 -0.32 11.37 -2.16
CA VAL A 98 -0.61 12.13 -0.94
C VAL A 98 -1.63 13.19 -1.25
N CYS A 99 -2.82 13.07 -0.66
CA CYS A 99 -3.93 14.00 -0.85
C CYS A 99 -3.90 15.11 0.20
N ASN A 100 -3.83 16.37 -0.23
CA ASN A 100 -3.88 17.58 0.60
C ASN A 100 -2.88 17.59 1.77
N GLY A 101 -1.83 16.77 1.73
CA GLY A 101 -0.89 16.58 2.84
C GLY A 101 -1.46 15.80 4.03
N GLU A 102 -2.70 15.32 3.97
CA GLU A 102 -3.43 14.70 5.09
C GLU A 102 -3.51 13.17 5.00
N ALA A 103 -3.56 12.63 3.79
CA ALA A 103 -3.76 11.19 3.56
C ALA A 103 -2.84 10.67 2.45
N ALA A 104 -2.14 9.57 2.71
CA ALA A 104 -1.25 8.87 1.80
C ALA A 104 -1.86 7.53 1.37
N PHE A 105 -2.10 7.35 0.08
CA PHE A 105 -2.53 6.10 -0.54
C PHE A 105 -1.30 5.32 -0.94
N THR A 106 -0.87 4.40 -0.08
CA THR A 106 0.45 3.78 -0.13
C THR A 106 0.53 2.54 -1.01
N GLY A 107 -0.59 2.12 -1.65
CA GLY A 107 -0.63 0.89 -2.43
C GLY A 107 0.03 -0.25 -1.66
N ASP A 108 0.97 -0.95 -2.30
CA ASP A 108 1.60 -2.14 -1.77
C ASP A 108 3.03 -1.93 -1.27
N VAL A 109 3.33 -0.73 -0.74
CA VAL A 109 4.65 -0.47 -0.13
C VAL A 109 4.58 -0.46 1.39
N LEU A 110 3.59 0.20 1.99
CA LEU A 110 3.41 0.28 3.44
C LEU A 110 1.99 -0.12 3.82
N PHE A 111 1.87 -1.08 4.73
CA PHE A 111 0.62 -1.56 5.32
C PHE A 111 0.58 -1.28 6.81
N LYS A 112 -0.57 -1.46 7.42
CA LYS A 112 -0.67 -1.48 8.89
C LYS A 112 0.12 -2.66 9.44
N ASP A 113 1.13 -2.36 10.25
CA ASP A 113 2.03 -3.31 10.91
C ASP A 113 2.90 -4.16 9.94
N ALA A 114 2.90 -3.87 8.64
CA ALA A 114 3.64 -4.64 7.64
C ALA A 114 4.13 -3.77 6.47
N VAL A 115 4.83 -4.39 5.54
CA VAL A 115 5.25 -3.79 4.26
C VAL A 115 4.97 -4.75 3.11
N GLY A 116 4.93 -4.26 1.88
CA GLY A 116 4.75 -5.07 0.69
C GLY A 116 5.88 -6.06 0.44
N GLY A 117 5.59 -7.09 -0.34
CA GLY A 117 6.62 -7.98 -0.88
C GLY A 117 7.35 -7.34 -2.05
N GLY A 118 8.62 -7.73 -2.28
CA GLY A 118 9.40 -7.22 -3.40
C GLY A 118 10.88 -7.03 -3.10
N ASN A 119 11.50 -6.04 -3.74
CA ASN A 119 12.90 -5.69 -3.49
C ASN A 119 13.04 -4.99 -2.13
N LEU A 120 13.64 -5.68 -1.15
CA LEU A 120 13.75 -5.19 0.22
C LEU A 120 14.45 -3.84 0.32
N ALA A 121 15.55 -3.64 -0.41
CA ALA A 121 16.31 -2.38 -0.34
C ALA A 121 15.47 -1.20 -0.84
N GLN A 122 14.80 -1.36 -1.98
CA GLN A 122 13.91 -0.33 -2.53
C GLN A 122 12.71 -0.07 -1.63
N ILE A 123 12.05 -1.12 -1.08
CA ILE A 123 10.93 -0.95 -0.14
C ILE A 123 11.38 -0.20 1.10
N ARG A 124 12.54 -0.58 1.67
CA ARG A 124 13.12 0.12 2.83
C ARG A 124 13.35 1.60 2.53
N ASP A 125 13.99 1.92 1.41
CA ASP A 125 14.28 3.31 1.02
C ASP A 125 12.97 4.08 0.77
N SER A 126 11.99 3.48 0.09
CA SER A 126 10.66 4.07 -0.12
C SER A 126 9.92 4.35 1.19
N VAL A 127 9.97 3.41 2.14
CA VAL A 127 9.34 3.60 3.45
C VAL A 127 10.12 4.60 4.29
N MET A 128 11.43 4.40 4.50
CA MET A 128 12.21 5.17 5.48
C MET A 128 12.59 6.57 5.00
N ASP A 129 12.89 6.72 3.70
CA ASP A 129 13.43 7.96 3.15
C ASP A 129 12.36 8.81 2.43
N VAL A 130 11.19 8.22 2.12
CA VAL A 130 10.06 8.93 1.51
C VAL A 130 8.88 8.98 2.48
N LEU A 131 8.25 7.84 2.81
CA LEU A 131 6.99 7.83 3.56
C LEU A 131 7.16 8.29 5.01
N MET A 132 8.19 7.85 5.72
CA MET A 132 8.47 8.26 7.10
C MET A 132 8.94 9.72 7.24
N LYS A 133 9.03 10.48 6.14
CA LYS A 133 9.25 11.95 6.15
C LYS A 133 7.93 12.74 6.14
N LEU A 134 6.82 12.09 5.87
CA LEU A 134 5.49 12.70 5.98
C LEU A 134 5.17 13.03 7.45
N PRO A 135 4.28 14.00 7.72
CA PRO A 135 3.84 14.30 9.09
C PRO A 135 3.30 13.05 9.81
N PRO A 136 3.57 12.86 11.11
CA PRO A 136 3.13 11.68 11.85
C PRO A 136 1.61 11.46 11.83
N GLU A 137 0.82 12.53 11.75
CA GLU A 137 -0.64 12.52 11.67
C GLU A 137 -1.17 12.14 10.28
N THR A 138 -0.34 12.07 9.25
CA THR A 138 -0.76 11.66 7.89
C THR A 138 -1.38 10.27 7.96
N ARG A 139 -2.64 10.18 7.51
CA ARG A 139 -3.34 8.89 7.41
C ARG A 139 -2.70 8.06 6.31
N VAL A 140 -2.51 6.79 6.58
CA VAL A 140 -2.04 5.79 5.61
C VAL A 140 -3.23 4.95 5.19
N LEU A 141 -3.54 4.97 3.91
CA LEU A 141 -4.62 4.25 3.24
C LEU A 141 -3.98 3.22 2.28
N PRO A 142 -3.71 2.00 2.76
CA PRO A 142 -2.91 1.02 2.02
C PRO A 142 -3.73 0.27 0.96
N GLY A 143 -3.03 -0.42 0.05
CA GLY A 143 -3.67 -1.30 -0.93
C GLY A 143 -4.38 -2.50 -0.30
N HIS A 144 -3.96 -2.91 0.88
CA HIS A 144 -4.56 -3.98 1.67
C HIS A 144 -4.67 -3.59 3.14
N THR A 145 -5.53 -4.31 3.93
CA THR A 145 -5.76 -4.13 5.37
C THR A 145 -6.43 -2.79 5.75
N ASP A 146 -6.44 -2.48 7.04
CA ASP A 146 -7.04 -1.29 7.62
C ASP A 146 -6.14 -0.06 7.45
N GLU A 147 -6.72 1.12 7.59
CA GLU A 147 -5.98 2.37 7.68
C GLU A 147 -5.11 2.44 8.95
N THR A 148 -4.07 3.25 8.87
CA THR A 148 -3.16 3.57 9.97
C THR A 148 -2.67 5.01 9.83
N THR A 149 -1.59 5.38 10.50
CA THR A 149 -0.91 6.68 10.34
C THR A 149 0.59 6.49 10.22
N ILE A 150 1.28 7.48 9.64
CA ILE A 150 2.75 7.46 9.59
C ILE A 150 3.36 7.32 10.98
N GLY A 151 2.85 8.05 11.98
CA GLY A 151 3.31 7.93 13.36
C GLY A 151 3.02 6.56 13.97
N GLY A 152 1.86 5.96 13.66
CA GLY A 152 1.53 4.61 14.10
C GLY A 152 2.51 3.57 13.55
N GLU A 153 2.80 3.64 12.25
CA GLU A 153 3.77 2.74 11.62
C GLU A 153 5.22 2.99 12.09
N TRP A 154 5.57 4.25 12.36
CA TRP A 154 6.87 4.56 12.95
C TRP A 154 7.08 3.86 14.30
N GLU A 155 6.03 3.84 15.16
CA GLU A 155 6.12 3.29 16.51
C GLU A 155 5.90 1.76 16.58
N HIS A 156 5.09 1.20 15.70
CA HIS A 156 4.59 -0.18 15.87
C HIS A 156 4.97 -1.15 14.77
N ASN A 157 5.27 -0.68 13.54
CA ASN A 157 5.59 -1.57 12.43
C ASN A 157 6.91 -2.32 12.68
N PRO A 158 6.90 -3.66 12.73
CA PRO A 158 8.11 -4.44 13.05
C PRO A 158 9.26 -4.24 12.06
N PHE A 159 8.96 -4.01 10.77
CA PHE A 159 9.97 -3.72 9.76
C PHE A 159 10.62 -2.36 9.98
N VAL A 160 9.83 -1.32 10.23
CA VAL A 160 10.31 0.04 10.50
C VAL A 160 11.17 0.05 11.75
N ARG A 161 10.73 -0.61 12.83
CA ARG A 161 11.47 -0.71 14.08
C ARG A 161 12.81 -1.44 13.91
N ALA A 162 12.82 -2.54 13.14
CA ALA A 162 14.05 -3.26 12.83
C ALA A 162 15.02 -2.40 12.00
N TRP A 163 14.51 -1.68 10.98
CA TRP A 163 15.34 -0.77 10.17
C TRP A 163 15.91 0.41 10.97
N ARG A 164 15.22 0.83 12.04
CA ARG A 164 15.68 1.85 13.00
C ARG A 164 16.68 1.27 14.04
N GLY A 165 16.86 -0.04 14.07
CA GLY A 165 17.72 -0.72 15.06
C GLY A 165 17.13 -0.75 16.48
N GLU A 166 15.82 -0.56 16.62
CA GLU A 166 15.10 -0.62 17.91
C GLU A 166 14.77 -2.05 18.32
N GLU A 167 14.72 -2.95 17.36
CA GLU A 167 14.54 -4.37 17.60
C GLU A 167 15.74 -5.15 17.04
N PRO A 168 16.24 -6.16 17.79
CA PRO A 168 17.32 -7.01 17.29
C PRO A 168 16.81 -7.86 16.12
N GLU A 169 17.69 -8.12 15.16
CA GLU A 169 17.41 -9.10 14.11
C GLU A 169 17.12 -10.48 14.73
N GLY A 170 16.09 -11.16 14.21
CA GLY A 170 15.78 -12.53 14.59
C GLY A 170 16.89 -13.51 14.19
N THR A 171 16.93 -14.64 14.86
CA THR A 171 17.94 -15.69 14.65
C THR A 171 17.33 -17.06 14.36
N GLU A 172 16.01 -17.14 14.23
CA GLU A 172 15.31 -18.40 13.95
C GLU A 172 15.69 -18.94 12.58
N ARG A 173 16.07 -20.22 12.53
CA ARG A 173 16.36 -20.90 11.26
C ARG A 173 15.06 -21.37 10.63
N VAL A 174 14.88 -21.03 9.37
CA VAL A 174 13.68 -21.34 8.58
C VAL A 174 14.07 -21.80 7.18
N ARG A 175 13.07 -22.31 6.44
CA ARG A 175 13.23 -22.59 5.00
C ARG A 175 12.20 -21.78 4.20
N VAL A 176 12.62 -21.31 3.04
CA VAL A 176 11.76 -20.57 2.12
C VAL A 176 11.98 -21.10 0.71
N GLY A 177 10.96 -21.76 0.16
CA GLY A 177 11.06 -22.37 -1.18
C GLY A 177 12.19 -23.40 -1.29
N GLY A 178 12.42 -24.18 -0.23
CA GLY A 178 13.47 -25.20 -0.16
C GLY A 178 14.88 -24.67 0.10
N ARG A 179 15.07 -23.35 0.29
CA ARG A 179 16.34 -22.69 0.63
C ARG A 179 16.41 -22.40 2.14
N ASP A 180 17.55 -22.64 2.76
CA ASP A 180 17.78 -22.29 4.15
C ASP A 180 17.97 -20.78 4.31
N ALA A 181 17.38 -20.24 5.38
CA ALA A 181 17.40 -18.82 5.69
C ALA A 181 17.30 -18.56 7.20
N THR A 182 17.59 -17.34 7.60
CA THR A 182 17.33 -16.81 8.95
C THR A 182 16.13 -15.88 8.87
N LEU A 183 15.14 -16.06 9.74
CA LEU A 183 14.01 -15.15 9.91
C LEU A 183 14.49 -13.93 10.69
N ILE A 184 14.49 -12.76 10.04
CA ILE A 184 14.96 -11.50 10.62
C ILE A 184 13.82 -10.75 11.30
N VAL A 185 12.68 -10.59 10.58
CA VAL A 185 11.47 -9.94 11.09
C VAL A 185 10.25 -10.78 10.71
N TRP A 186 9.29 -10.85 11.60
CA TRP A 186 7.95 -11.37 11.34
C TRP A 186 6.90 -10.36 11.76
N SER A 187 5.90 -10.13 10.92
CA SER A 187 4.74 -9.30 11.26
C SER A 187 3.43 -9.96 10.87
N PRO A 188 2.29 -9.56 11.48
CA PRO A 188 0.98 -9.84 10.92
C PRO A 188 0.90 -9.34 9.46
N ASP A 189 0.00 -9.94 8.68
CA ASP A 189 -0.32 -9.49 7.32
C ASP A 189 -1.82 -9.63 7.06
N TYR A 190 -2.32 -8.91 6.05
CA TYR A 190 -3.75 -8.84 5.71
C TYR A 190 -4.39 -10.20 5.41
N ASP A 191 -3.63 -11.18 4.95
CA ASP A 191 -4.10 -12.53 4.64
C ASP A 191 -4.08 -13.49 5.84
N GLY A 192 -3.68 -13.00 7.03
CA GLY A 192 -3.56 -13.77 8.26
C GLY A 192 -2.38 -14.76 8.30
N LYS A 193 -1.52 -14.78 7.27
CA LYS A 193 -0.37 -15.70 7.17
C LYS A 193 0.95 -15.04 7.54
N GLY A 194 0.95 -13.73 7.75
CA GLY A 194 2.11 -12.95 8.11
C GLY A 194 2.99 -12.55 6.94
N LYS A 195 3.89 -11.61 7.21
CA LYS A 195 4.95 -11.14 6.33
C LYS A 195 6.30 -11.36 7.01
N ALA A 196 7.31 -11.74 6.25
CA ALA A 196 8.63 -12.05 6.78
C ALA A 196 9.74 -11.35 6.00
N TRP A 197 10.68 -10.74 6.72
CA TRP A 197 12.01 -10.47 6.20
C TRP A 197 12.88 -11.65 6.54
N VAL A 198 13.47 -12.27 5.52
CA VAL A 198 14.38 -13.40 5.65
C VAL A 198 15.74 -13.08 5.04
N ARG A 199 16.80 -13.63 5.64
CA ARG A 199 18.15 -13.60 5.08
C ARG A 199 18.57 -15.00 4.71
N PHE A 200 18.78 -15.25 3.44
CA PHE A 200 19.28 -16.53 2.94
C PHE A 200 20.75 -16.74 3.30
N ASP A 201 21.19 -17.99 3.41
CA ASP A 201 22.60 -18.33 3.73
C ASP A 201 23.61 -17.77 2.73
N ALA A 202 23.18 -17.50 1.49
CA ALA A 202 23.99 -16.81 0.49
C ALA A 202 24.14 -15.30 0.73
N GLY A 203 23.52 -14.75 1.78
CA GLY A 203 23.59 -13.33 2.15
C GLY A 203 22.56 -12.44 1.45
N GLU A 204 21.62 -13.03 0.71
CA GLU A 204 20.50 -12.32 0.06
C GLU A 204 19.37 -12.10 1.06
N ASP A 205 18.88 -10.88 1.16
CA ASP A 205 17.70 -10.53 1.95
C ASP A 205 16.44 -10.46 1.06
N ALA A 206 15.29 -10.90 1.59
CA ALA A 206 14.01 -10.81 0.87
C ALA A 206 12.82 -10.58 1.82
N ILE A 207 11.78 -9.91 1.31
CA ILE A 207 10.47 -9.84 1.95
C ILE A 207 9.56 -10.87 1.27
N VAL A 208 9.01 -11.78 2.06
CA VAL A 208 8.16 -12.87 1.56
C VAL A 208 6.87 -13.00 2.36
N GLY A 209 5.81 -13.51 1.73
CA GLY A 209 4.61 -13.91 2.47
C GLY A 209 4.92 -15.01 3.49
N GLY A 210 4.35 -14.90 4.69
CA GLY A 210 4.62 -15.84 5.78
C GLY A 210 4.23 -17.28 5.46
N SER A 211 3.24 -17.48 4.58
CA SER A 211 2.87 -18.82 4.07
C SER A 211 3.99 -19.56 3.33
N ARG A 212 5.06 -18.85 2.92
CA ARG A 212 6.23 -19.44 2.26
C ARG A 212 7.35 -19.81 3.25
N VAL A 213 7.19 -19.44 4.52
CA VAL A 213 8.19 -19.67 5.58
C VAL A 213 7.86 -20.98 6.30
N GLU A 214 8.73 -21.96 6.15
CA GLU A 214 8.67 -23.25 6.84
C GLU A 214 9.51 -23.14 8.12
N ARG A 215 8.84 -23.13 9.26
CA ARG A 215 9.48 -23.16 10.58
C ARG A 215 9.72 -24.60 11.00
N GLY A 216 10.85 -24.90 11.61
CA GLY A 216 11.23 -26.23 12.09
C GLY A 216 10.42 -26.70 13.30
#